data_f968b899900b0cf4a2e2f0148a7577c4
#
_entry.id   f968b899900b0cf4a2e2f0148a7577c4
#
_cell.length_a   1.000
_cell.length_b   1.000
_cell.length_c   1.000
_cell.angle_alpha   90.00
_cell.angle_beta   90.00
_cell.angle_gamma   90.00
#
_symmetry.space_group_name_H-M   'P 1'
#
loop_
_entity.id
_entity.type
_entity.pdbx_description
1 polymer ?
#
loop_
_entity_poly.entity_id
_entity_poly.type
_entity_poly.pdbx_seq_one_letter_code
_entity_poly.pdbx_strand_id
1 'polypeptide(L)'
;MYKYQMHLHTNISRCGRITPEELAVELYESGYQGTVITNHFFNGNTGVERERSWEDFVKQYEDDYLACKKEAQKYDLDIIFGIEEVVVPGLEILCYGIEPSVLYSHPELAHTPLENWSKIMHENGVVLVQSHPYREASYIPNPGPLPLQFLDGLEVCNTSISKEPNDKAMSLATAHPELIKTAGGDSHWRERIGTGGIITKERIKNGKDLTRVLKSGNYELILE
;
A
#
# COMPACT_ATOMS: atom_id res chain seq x y z
N MET A 1 5.93 -4.46 -21.10
CA MET A 1 5.27 -4.80 -19.83
C MET A 1 5.78 -3.83 -18.79
N TYR A 2 4.91 -3.44 -17.85
CA TYR A 2 5.19 -2.43 -16.84
C TYR A 2 5.22 -3.09 -15.46
N LYS A 3 6.25 -2.80 -14.66
CA LYS A 3 6.39 -3.30 -13.29
C LYS A 3 5.99 -2.19 -12.32
N TYR A 4 5.20 -2.52 -11.31
CA TYR A 4 4.83 -1.60 -10.25
C TYR A 4 5.09 -2.22 -8.88
N GLN A 5 5.82 -1.49 -8.04
CA GLN A 5 5.97 -1.86 -6.63
C GLN A 5 4.69 -1.47 -5.88
N MET A 6 4.16 -2.38 -5.06
CA MET A 6 2.82 -2.22 -4.51
C MET A 6 2.81 -1.82 -3.03
N HIS A 7 3.93 -1.94 -2.32
CA HIS A 7 4.04 -1.65 -0.90
C HIS A 7 5.38 -0.98 -0.61
N LEU A 8 5.33 0.34 -0.31
CA LEU A 8 6.52 1.17 -0.11
C LEU A 8 6.24 2.34 0.83
N HIS A 9 7.20 2.63 1.70
CA HIS A 9 7.15 3.72 2.68
C HIS A 9 8.25 4.74 2.42
N THR A 10 7.87 6.00 2.33
CA THR A 10 8.80 7.13 2.29
C THR A 10 9.17 7.57 3.71
N ASN A 11 9.99 8.60 3.82
CA ASN A 11 10.44 9.16 5.09
C ASN A 11 9.34 9.88 5.91
N ILE A 12 8.10 9.99 5.40
CA ILE A 12 6.94 10.45 6.19
C ILE A 12 6.45 9.38 7.16
N SER A 13 6.66 8.09 6.85
CA SER A 13 6.54 7.01 7.84
C SER A 13 7.72 7.06 8.80
N ARG A 14 7.49 6.90 10.12
CA ARG A 14 8.54 6.99 11.14
C ARG A 14 9.68 5.98 10.94
N CYS A 15 9.36 4.82 10.38
CA CYS A 15 10.32 3.75 10.04
C CYS A 15 10.92 3.91 8.64
N GLY A 16 10.31 4.68 7.75
CA GLY A 16 10.78 4.90 6.38
C GLY A 16 12.01 5.82 6.32
N ARG A 17 12.87 5.61 5.31
CA ARG A 17 14.09 6.40 5.08
C ARG A 17 14.25 6.83 3.62
N ILE A 18 13.27 6.52 2.80
CA ILE A 18 13.32 6.79 1.35
C ILE A 18 12.89 8.23 1.10
N THR A 19 13.76 9.02 0.50
CA THR A 19 13.43 10.37 0.02
C THR A 19 12.77 10.32 -1.36
N PRO A 20 12.05 11.39 -1.78
CA PRO A 20 11.49 11.46 -3.13
C PRO A 20 12.51 11.26 -4.25
N GLU A 21 13.71 11.81 -4.08
CA GLU A 21 14.80 11.69 -5.05
C GLU A 21 15.32 10.25 -5.15
N GLU A 22 15.56 9.61 -3.99
CA GLU A 22 16.00 8.21 -3.94
C GLU A 22 14.95 7.28 -4.54
N LEU A 23 13.67 7.51 -4.22
CA LEU A 23 12.56 6.74 -4.79
C LEU A 23 12.60 6.74 -6.33
N ALA A 24 12.73 7.91 -6.93
CA ALA A 24 12.71 8.05 -8.38
C ALA A 24 13.93 7.38 -9.04
N VAL A 25 15.11 7.56 -8.48
CA VAL A 25 16.36 6.97 -8.99
C VAL A 25 16.30 5.44 -8.92
N GLU A 26 15.98 4.89 -7.74
CA GLU A 26 16.00 3.45 -7.52
C GLU A 26 14.91 2.71 -8.33
N LEU A 27 13.70 3.29 -8.47
CA LEU A 27 12.68 2.73 -9.35
C LEU A 27 13.16 2.66 -10.81
N TYR A 28 13.77 3.74 -11.29
CA TYR A 28 14.30 3.79 -12.64
C TYR A 28 15.41 2.76 -12.86
N GLU A 29 16.40 2.69 -11.95
CA GLU A 29 17.53 1.77 -12.04
C GLU A 29 17.10 0.30 -11.90
N SER A 30 16.08 0.00 -11.10
CA SER A 30 15.52 -1.35 -10.96
C SER A 30 14.57 -1.76 -12.10
N GLY A 31 14.28 -0.84 -13.04
CA GLY A 31 13.42 -1.09 -14.20
C GLY A 31 11.93 -1.21 -13.84
N TYR A 32 11.50 -0.59 -12.73
CA TYR A 32 10.10 -0.43 -12.40
C TYR A 32 9.53 0.82 -13.08
N GLN A 33 8.29 0.72 -13.55
CA GLN A 33 7.58 1.85 -14.16
C GLN A 33 7.02 2.80 -13.10
N GLY A 34 6.82 2.32 -11.90
CA GLY A 34 6.27 3.13 -10.82
C GLY A 34 6.01 2.36 -9.54
N THR A 35 5.37 3.05 -8.61
CA THR A 35 5.01 2.50 -7.30
C THR A 35 3.69 3.06 -6.79
N VAL A 36 3.06 2.32 -5.87
CA VAL A 36 2.07 2.87 -4.96
C VAL A 36 2.79 3.26 -3.67
N ILE A 37 2.71 4.53 -3.27
CA ILE A 37 3.17 4.96 -1.95
C ILE A 37 2.11 4.55 -0.93
N THR A 38 2.50 3.76 0.05
CA THR A 38 1.60 3.20 1.07
C THR A 38 2.10 3.54 2.46
N ASN A 39 2.37 4.81 2.70
CA ASN A 39 2.85 5.28 4.00
C ASN A 39 1.88 4.88 5.12
N HIS A 40 2.44 4.52 6.28
CA HIS A 40 1.65 4.32 7.49
C HIS A 40 0.79 5.53 7.79
N PHE A 41 -0.50 5.31 7.95
CA PHE A 41 -1.46 6.36 8.15
C PHE A 41 -1.77 6.58 9.64
N PHE A 42 -2.95 7.04 10.00
CA PHE A 42 -3.28 7.64 11.29
C PHE A 42 -3.01 6.74 12.51
N ASN A 43 -3.40 5.47 12.47
CA ASN A 43 -3.17 4.52 13.58
C ASN A 43 -1.87 3.73 13.43
N GLY A 44 -1.19 3.84 12.27
CA GLY A 44 0.07 3.16 11.99
C GLY A 44 1.30 3.91 12.52
N ASN A 45 2.48 3.47 12.10
CA ASN A 45 3.77 4.05 12.50
C ASN A 45 4.09 5.32 11.69
N THR A 46 3.16 6.28 11.67
CA THR A 46 3.34 7.56 10.99
C THR A 46 4.36 8.46 11.68
N GLY A 47 5.10 9.25 10.91
CA GLY A 47 5.93 10.35 11.39
C GLY A 47 5.18 11.69 11.54
N VAL A 48 3.95 11.76 11.03
CA VAL A 48 3.11 12.96 11.10
C VAL A 48 2.49 13.11 12.50
N GLU A 49 2.49 14.32 13.03
CA GLU A 49 1.90 14.64 14.34
C GLU A 49 0.36 14.56 14.27
N ARG A 50 -0.23 13.71 15.12
CA ARG A 50 -1.69 13.46 15.16
C ARG A 50 -2.48 14.58 15.81
N GLU A 51 -1.80 15.46 16.58
CA GLU A 51 -2.37 16.60 17.29
C GLU A 51 -2.68 17.79 16.36
N ARG A 52 -2.28 17.71 15.11
CA ARG A 52 -2.62 18.69 14.08
C ARG A 52 -4.11 18.60 13.71
N SER A 53 -4.62 19.62 13.00
CA SER A 53 -5.91 19.49 12.36
C SER A 53 -5.91 18.31 11.38
N TRP A 54 -7.05 17.67 11.17
CA TRP A 54 -7.15 16.59 10.18
C TRP A 54 -6.71 17.02 8.78
N GLU A 55 -7.08 18.24 8.39
CA GLU A 55 -6.68 18.81 7.10
C GLU A 55 -5.14 18.93 6.99
N ASP A 56 -4.47 19.48 8.03
CA ASP A 56 -3.00 19.59 8.04
C ASP A 56 -2.33 18.20 8.10
N PHE A 57 -2.95 17.24 8.78
CA PHE A 57 -2.46 15.87 8.83
C PHE A 57 -2.48 15.23 7.44
N VAL A 58 -3.62 15.25 6.75
CA VAL A 58 -3.78 14.70 5.40
C VAL A 58 -2.90 15.42 4.38
N LYS A 59 -2.78 16.75 4.51
CA LYS A 59 -1.96 17.57 3.62
C LYS A 59 -0.51 17.10 3.56
N GLN A 60 0.07 16.61 4.64
CA GLN A 60 1.45 16.14 4.64
C GLN A 60 1.63 14.87 3.80
N TYR A 61 0.64 13.98 3.76
CA TYR A 61 0.65 12.81 2.86
C TYR A 61 0.53 13.23 1.40
N GLU A 62 -0.34 14.21 1.11
CA GLU A 62 -0.47 14.77 -0.23
C GLU A 62 0.81 15.48 -0.68
N ASP A 63 1.42 16.28 0.18
CA ASP A 63 2.68 17.00 -0.11
C ASP A 63 3.83 16.01 -0.39
N ASP A 64 3.97 14.94 0.39
CA ASP A 64 4.96 13.87 0.17
C ASP A 64 4.73 13.16 -1.17
N TYR A 65 3.49 12.77 -1.44
CA TYR A 65 3.10 12.19 -2.72
C TYR A 65 3.43 13.08 -3.91
N LEU A 66 3.11 14.37 -3.83
CA LEU A 66 3.38 15.36 -4.88
C LEU A 66 4.89 15.58 -5.06
N ALA A 67 5.68 15.56 -3.99
CA ALA A 67 7.13 15.62 -4.05
C ALA A 67 7.71 14.40 -4.78
N CYS A 68 7.27 13.19 -4.43
CA CYS A 68 7.66 11.97 -5.10
C CYS A 68 7.27 11.97 -6.57
N LYS A 69 6.06 12.40 -6.89
CA LYS A 69 5.57 12.50 -8.27
C LYS A 69 6.38 13.47 -9.11
N LYS A 70 6.77 14.61 -8.53
CA LYS A 70 7.64 15.60 -9.20
C LYS A 70 9.01 15.04 -9.55
N GLU A 71 9.64 14.32 -8.61
CA GLU A 71 10.94 13.69 -8.87
C GLU A 71 10.83 12.57 -9.91
N ALA A 72 9.79 11.74 -9.82
CA ALA A 72 9.52 10.64 -10.73
C ALA A 72 9.29 11.09 -12.19
N GLN A 73 8.74 12.28 -12.41
CA GLN A 73 8.55 12.85 -13.76
C GLN A 73 9.86 12.97 -14.55
N LYS A 74 11.01 13.14 -13.88
CA LYS A 74 12.32 13.24 -14.53
C LYS A 74 12.70 11.94 -15.26
N TYR A 75 12.09 10.82 -14.91
CA TYR A 75 12.35 9.47 -15.42
C TYR A 75 11.13 8.84 -16.13
N ASP A 76 10.07 9.60 -16.38
CA ASP A 76 8.77 9.10 -16.93
C ASP A 76 8.17 7.97 -16.07
N LEU A 77 8.27 8.06 -14.75
CA LEU A 77 7.73 7.09 -13.79
C LEU A 77 6.34 7.51 -13.28
N ASP A 78 5.57 6.51 -12.86
CA ASP A 78 4.21 6.70 -12.35
C ASP A 78 4.20 6.51 -10.82
N ILE A 79 3.82 7.56 -10.09
CA ILE A 79 3.62 7.49 -8.65
C ILE A 79 2.13 7.54 -8.36
N ILE A 80 1.64 6.58 -7.60
CA ILE A 80 0.23 6.41 -7.26
C ILE A 80 0.08 6.61 -5.77
N PHE A 81 -0.95 7.38 -5.37
CA PHE A 81 -1.27 7.59 -3.97
C PHE A 81 -1.95 6.36 -3.38
N GLY A 82 -1.57 5.99 -2.17
CA GLY A 82 -2.15 4.97 -1.32
C GLY A 82 -1.79 5.24 0.14
N ILE A 83 -2.28 4.44 1.03
CA ILE A 83 -1.92 4.44 2.46
C ILE A 83 -1.89 3.02 2.98
N GLU A 84 -1.17 2.81 4.08
CA GLU A 84 -1.29 1.63 4.92
C GLU A 84 -1.85 2.03 6.29
N GLU A 85 -2.99 1.45 6.69
CA GLU A 85 -3.65 1.80 7.94
C GLU A 85 -3.77 0.60 8.88
N VAL A 86 -3.45 0.83 10.16
CA VAL A 86 -3.71 -0.12 11.25
C VAL A 86 -5.17 -0.07 11.63
N VAL A 87 -5.92 -1.10 11.31
CA VAL A 87 -7.38 -1.17 11.58
C VAL A 87 -7.73 -2.03 12.81
N VAL A 88 -6.82 -2.92 13.17
CA VAL A 88 -6.84 -3.73 14.39
C VAL A 88 -5.40 -3.78 14.91
N PRO A 89 -5.14 -3.81 16.21
CA PRO A 89 -3.77 -3.79 16.73
C PRO A 89 -2.84 -4.78 16.05
N GLY A 90 -1.85 -4.26 15.33
CA GLY A 90 -0.85 -5.00 14.57
C GLY A 90 -1.30 -5.56 13.21
N LEU A 91 -2.57 -5.34 12.80
CA LEU A 91 -3.06 -5.74 11.48
C LEU A 91 -3.35 -4.53 10.62
N GLU A 92 -2.81 -4.52 9.42
CA GLU A 92 -2.74 -3.37 8.52
C GLU A 92 -3.42 -3.67 7.19
N ILE A 93 -3.97 -2.62 6.57
CA ILE A 93 -4.62 -2.67 5.25
C ILE A 93 -3.97 -1.66 4.32
N LEU A 94 -3.57 -2.12 3.14
CA LEU A 94 -3.18 -1.31 2.00
C LEU A 94 -4.42 -0.81 1.26
N CYS A 95 -4.51 0.50 1.06
CA CYS A 95 -5.62 1.16 0.38
C CYS A 95 -5.20 1.59 -1.02
N TYR A 96 -5.63 0.84 -2.02
CA TYR A 96 -5.31 1.11 -3.41
C TYR A 96 -6.42 1.89 -4.11
N GLY A 97 -6.03 2.93 -4.83
CA GLY A 97 -6.98 3.77 -5.56
C GLY A 97 -7.66 4.84 -4.72
N ILE A 98 -7.24 4.99 -3.47
CA ILE A 98 -7.65 6.14 -2.66
C ILE A 98 -7.03 7.42 -3.22
N GLU A 99 -7.77 8.52 -3.12
CA GLU A 99 -7.26 9.85 -3.46
C GLU A 99 -7.24 10.72 -2.19
N PRO A 100 -6.34 11.72 -2.09
CA PRO A 100 -6.30 12.60 -0.91
C PRO A 100 -7.64 13.25 -0.57
N SER A 101 -8.47 13.54 -1.58
CA SER A 101 -9.81 14.11 -1.42
C SER A 101 -10.75 13.26 -0.57
N VAL A 102 -10.60 11.93 -0.63
CA VAL A 102 -11.37 11.00 0.22
C VAL A 102 -10.98 11.19 1.68
N LEU A 103 -9.68 11.27 1.96
CA LEU A 103 -9.18 11.48 3.32
C LEU A 103 -9.62 12.84 3.88
N TYR A 104 -9.54 13.91 3.08
CA TYR A 104 -10.03 15.23 3.50
C TYR A 104 -11.51 15.23 3.87
N SER A 105 -12.32 14.45 3.15
CA SER A 105 -13.77 14.41 3.34
C SER A 105 -14.22 13.53 4.52
N HIS A 106 -13.33 12.71 5.09
CA HIS A 106 -13.68 11.68 6.07
C HIS A 106 -12.77 11.71 7.32
N PRO A 107 -12.81 12.81 8.12
CA PRO A 107 -12.00 12.90 9.35
C PRO A 107 -12.35 11.81 10.38
N GLU A 108 -13.55 11.25 10.33
CA GLU A 108 -13.97 10.13 11.18
C GLU A 108 -13.12 8.87 10.99
N LEU A 109 -12.44 8.69 9.87
CA LEU A 109 -11.57 7.54 9.59
C LEU A 109 -10.50 7.32 10.66
N ALA A 110 -10.08 8.39 11.34
CA ALA A 110 -9.11 8.34 12.45
C ALA A 110 -9.53 7.38 13.58
N HIS A 111 -10.85 7.20 13.79
CA HIS A 111 -11.39 6.48 14.94
C HIS A 111 -12.53 5.52 14.57
N THR A 112 -12.71 5.26 13.29
CA THR A 112 -13.80 4.41 12.81
C THR A 112 -13.42 2.92 12.89
N PRO A 113 -14.28 2.07 13.49
CA PRO A 113 -14.08 0.61 13.50
C PRO A 113 -14.02 0.03 12.09
N LEU A 114 -13.30 -1.10 11.94
CA LEU A 114 -13.02 -1.76 10.66
C LEU A 114 -14.24 -1.89 9.73
N GLU A 115 -15.39 -2.32 10.24
CA GLU A 115 -16.61 -2.49 9.43
C GLU A 115 -17.04 -1.19 8.73
N ASN A 116 -17.17 -0.10 9.49
CA ASN A 116 -17.57 1.19 8.95
C ASN A 116 -16.43 1.82 8.13
N TRP A 117 -15.20 1.62 8.55
CA TRP A 117 -14.01 2.07 7.83
C TRP A 117 -13.95 1.46 6.43
N SER A 118 -14.08 0.14 6.34
CA SER A 118 -14.13 -0.60 5.08
C SER A 118 -15.29 -0.13 4.19
N LYS A 119 -16.48 0.09 4.77
CA LYS A 119 -17.63 0.61 4.04
C LYS A 119 -17.35 1.97 3.40
N ILE A 120 -16.80 2.93 4.17
CA ILE A 120 -16.44 4.27 3.64
C ILE A 120 -15.45 4.13 2.48
N MET A 121 -14.42 3.30 2.63
CA MET A 121 -13.41 3.09 1.60
C MET A 121 -14.02 2.47 0.33
N HIS A 122 -14.84 1.43 0.45
CA HIS A 122 -15.51 0.80 -0.70
C HIS A 122 -16.47 1.76 -1.42
N GLU A 123 -17.23 2.58 -0.69
CA GLU A 123 -18.11 3.60 -1.27
C GLU A 123 -17.34 4.64 -2.09
N ASN A 124 -16.06 4.84 -1.79
CA ASN A 124 -15.14 5.70 -2.54
C ASN A 124 -14.30 4.96 -3.60
N GLY A 125 -14.61 3.68 -3.86
CA GLY A 125 -13.98 2.90 -4.93
C GLY A 125 -12.59 2.36 -4.61
N VAL A 126 -12.16 2.44 -3.35
CA VAL A 126 -10.86 1.94 -2.86
C VAL A 126 -10.87 0.42 -2.84
N VAL A 127 -9.76 -0.19 -3.22
CA VAL A 127 -9.48 -1.63 -3.08
C VAL A 127 -8.69 -1.84 -1.79
N LEU A 128 -9.20 -2.70 -0.92
CA LEU A 128 -8.65 -2.98 0.40
C LEU A 128 -7.91 -4.33 0.40
N VAL A 129 -6.62 -4.28 0.60
CA VAL A 129 -5.76 -5.48 0.64
C VAL A 129 -5.08 -5.57 1.99
N GLN A 130 -5.30 -6.64 2.75
CA GLN A 130 -4.56 -6.81 4.00
C GLN A 130 -3.09 -7.05 3.70
N SER A 131 -2.22 -6.21 4.27
CA SER A 131 -0.77 -6.39 4.19
C SER A 131 -0.31 -7.54 5.08
N HIS A 132 0.68 -8.30 4.59
CA HIS A 132 1.41 -9.37 5.33
C HIS A 132 0.60 -10.08 6.44
N PRO A 133 -0.57 -10.71 6.16
CA PRO A 133 -1.57 -11.09 7.17
C PRO A 133 -1.07 -12.06 8.24
N TYR A 134 0.00 -12.81 7.98
CA TYR A 134 0.58 -13.77 8.91
C TYR A 134 1.95 -13.35 9.45
N ARG A 135 2.33 -12.07 9.28
CA ARG A 135 3.58 -11.54 9.84
C ARG A 135 3.59 -11.70 11.36
N GLU A 136 4.66 -12.31 11.89
CA GLU A 136 4.89 -12.44 13.31
C GLU A 136 5.85 -11.35 13.79
N ALA A 137 5.42 -10.56 14.78
CA ALA A 137 6.23 -9.56 15.43
C ALA A 137 5.73 -9.36 16.87
N SER A 138 6.61 -8.91 17.77
CA SER A 138 6.28 -8.74 19.19
C SER A 138 5.13 -7.77 19.48
N TYR A 139 4.86 -6.85 18.54
CA TYR A 139 3.76 -5.87 18.63
C TYR A 139 2.48 -6.34 17.94
N ILE A 140 2.46 -7.51 17.32
CA ILE A 140 1.27 -8.11 16.70
C ILE A 140 0.73 -9.19 17.64
N PRO A 141 -0.35 -8.90 18.39
CA PRO A 141 -0.83 -9.85 19.40
C PRO A 141 -1.46 -11.11 18.80
N ASN A 142 -2.12 -10.97 17.65
CA ASN A 142 -2.84 -12.05 16.98
C ASN A 142 -2.62 -11.98 15.48
N PRO A 143 -1.49 -12.50 14.95
CA PRO A 143 -1.24 -12.53 13.51
C PRO A 143 -2.25 -13.45 12.81
N GLY A 144 -2.79 -13.00 11.67
CA GLY A 144 -3.75 -13.75 10.89
C GLY A 144 -4.62 -12.86 10.01
N PRO A 145 -5.54 -13.44 9.25
CA PRO A 145 -6.41 -12.67 8.39
C PRO A 145 -7.46 -11.90 9.19
N LEU A 146 -7.73 -10.68 8.75
CA LEU A 146 -8.94 -9.95 9.10
C LEU A 146 -10.17 -10.66 8.53
N PRO A 147 -11.39 -10.36 9.02
CA PRO A 147 -12.61 -10.92 8.44
C PRO A 147 -12.70 -10.58 6.93
N LEU A 148 -12.67 -11.61 6.08
CA LEU A 148 -12.53 -11.47 4.64
C LEU A 148 -13.65 -10.64 3.98
N GLN A 149 -14.84 -10.58 4.60
CA GLN A 149 -15.95 -9.75 4.09
C GLN A 149 -15.65 -8.25 4.08
N PHE A 150 -14.61 -7.78 4.76
CA PHE A 150 -14.19 -6.38 4.78
C PHE A 150 -13.02 -6.09 3.83
N LEU A 151 -12.54 -7.10 3.11
CA LEU A 151 -11.37 -7.02 2.25
C LEU A 151 -11.71 -7.36 0.80
N ASP A 152 -10.96 -6.77 -0.12
CA ASP A 152 -10.96 -7.18 -1.52
C ASP A 152 -9.83 -8.18 -1.83
N GLY A 153 -8.77 -8.22 -1.01
CA GLY A 153 -7.62 -9.06 -1.28
C GLY A 153 -6.62 -9.19 -0.13
N LEU A 154 -5.54 -9.92 -0.44
CA LEU A 154 -4.42 -10.16 0.47
C LEU A 154 -3.09 -9.89 -0.23
N GLU A 155 -2.13 -9.32 0.49
CA GLU A 155 -0.72 -9.36 0.12
C GLU A 155 -0.21 -10.78 0.38
N VAL A 156 -0.13 -11.56 -0.70
CA VAL A 156 0.23 -12.99 -0.63
C VAL A 156 1.73 -13.23 -0.61
N CYS A 157 2.50 -12.20 -0.95
CA CYS A 157 3.95 -12.19 -0.86
C CYS A 157 4.43 -10.81 -0.44
N ASN A 158 5.12 -10.75 0.70
CA ASN A 158 5.87 -9.59 1.15
C ASN A 158 7.35 -9.99 1.20
N THR A 159 8.19 -9.32 0.39
CA THR A 159 9.60 -9.71 0.26
C THR A 159 10.45 -9.32 1.46
N SER A 160 9.91 -8.55 2.41
CA SER A 160 10.59 -8.16 3.65
C SER A 160 10.38 -9.14 4.82
N ILE A 161 9.53 -10.16 4.64
CA ILE A 161 9.28 -11.19 5.65
C ILE A 161 9.72 -12.58 5.17
N SER A 162 9.75 -13.53 6.10
CA SER A 162 10.10 -14.92 5.78
C SER A 162 9.06 -15.61 4.88
N LYS A 163 9.44 -16.75 4.32
CA LYS A 163 8.60 -17.49 3.38
C LYS A 163 7.33 -18.06 4.03
N GLU A 164 7.39 -18.54 5.27
CA GLU A 164 6.28 -19.25 5.90
C GLU A 164 4.98 -18.41 6.03
N PRO A 165 4.99 -17.15 6.52
CA PRO A 165 3.83 -16.27 6.48
C PRO A 165 3.28 -16.05 5.06
N ASN A 166 4.15 -15.89 4.06
CA ASN A 166 3.76 -15.73 2.67
C ASN A 166 3.06 -16.99 2.12
N ASP A 167 3.57 -18.18 2.44
CA ASP A 167 2.95 -19.46 2.04
C ASP A 167 1.54 -19.61 2.66
N LYS A 168 1.36 -19.19 3.91
CA LYS A 168 0.04 -19.17 4.57
C LYS A 168 -0.94 -18.21 3.87
N ALA A 169 -0.47 -16.99 3.55
CA ALA A 169 -1.27 -15.99 2.84
C ALA A 169 -1.67 -16.47 1.44
N MET A 170 -0.72 -17.03 0.70
CA MET A 170 -0.96 -17.61 -0.63
C MET A 170 -1.95 -18.77 -0.57
N SER A 171 -1.83 -19.66 0.42
CA SER A 171 -2.75 -20.78 0.62
C SER A 171 -4.16 -20.32 0.89
N LEU A 172 -4.34 -19.32 1.76
CA LEU A 172 -5.64 -18.71 2.04
C LEU A 172 -6.25 -18.08 0.78
N ALA A 173 -5.48 -17.27 0.06
CA ALA A 173 -5.96 -16.62 -1.16
C ALA A 173 -6.19 -17.62 -2.32
N THR A 174 -5.60 -18.81 -2.27
CA THR A 174 -5.90 -19.88 -3.22
C THR A 174 -7.23 -20.58 -2.91
N ALA A 175 -7.55 -20.70 -1.61
CA ALA A 175 -8.83 -21.23 -1.17
C ALA A 175 -10.00 -20.25 -1.40
N HIS A 176 -9.69 -18.96 -1.60
CA HIS A 176 -10.64 -17.86 -1.84
C HIS A 176 -10.31 -17.17 -3.17
N PRO A 177 -10.66 -17.78 -4.33
CA PRO A 177 -10.28 -17.28 -5.65
C PRO A 177 -10.88 -15.90 -6.01
N GLU A 178 -11.89 -15.47 -5.29
CA GLU A 178 -12.48 -14.13 -5.38
C GLU A 178 -11.55 -13.02 -4.85
N LEU A 179 -10.58 -13.37 -4.00
CA LEU A 179 -9.66 -12.39 -3.44
C LEU A 179 -8.59 -11.95 -4.45
N ILE A 180 -8.40 -10.66 -4.53
CA ILE A 180 -7.26 -10.03 -5.21
C ILE A 180 -5.97 -10.46 -4.51
N LYS A 181 -4.95 -10.82 -5.30
CA LYS A 181 -3.63 -11.17 -4.80
C LYS A 181 -2.65 -10.08 -5.17
N THR A 182 -1.94 -9.54 -4.20
CA THR A 182 -0.83 -8.61 -4.45
C THR A 182 0.48 -9.15 -3.89
N ALA A 183 1.58 -8.59 -4.35
CA ALA A 183 2.89 -8.79 -3.77
C ALA A 183 3.52 -7.43 -3.51
N GLY A 184 4.29 -7.28 -2.45
CA GLY A 184 4.91 -6.03 -2.07
C GLY A 184 6.32 -6.17 -1.52
N GLY A 185 7.08 -5.08 -1.56
CA GLY A 185 8.41 -4.99 -0.99
C GLY A 185 8.40 -4.64 0.50
N ASP A 186 7.35 -3.95 0.96
CA ASP A 186 7.31 -3.30 2.27
C ASP A 186 8.61 -2.51 2.51
N SER A 187 8.93 -1.71 1.47
CA SER A 187 10.24 -1.08 1.34
C SER A 187 10.33 0.17 2.20
N HIS A 188 11.23 0.14 3.17
CA HIS A 188 11.50 1.25 4.08
C HIS A 188 12.87 1.90 3.84
N TRP A 189 13.71 1.25 3.02
CA TRP A 189 15.08 1.63 2.72
C TRP A 189 15.29 1.57 1.21
N ARG A 190 16.12 2.46 0.66
CA ARG A 190 16.37 2.56 -0.78
C ARG A 190 16.82 1.24 -1.41
N GLU A 191 17.61 0.43 -0.68
CA GLU A 191 18.13 -0.85 -1.16
C GLU A 191 17.06 -1.93 -1.32
N ARG A 192 15.82 -1.65 -0.85
CA ARG A 192 14.67 -2.55 -0.98
C ARG A 192 13.70 -2.12 -2.06
N ILE A 193 13.92 -0.97 -2.70
CA ILE A 193 13.15 -0.55 -3.87
C ILE A 193 13.44 -1.50 -5.03
N GLY A 194 12.40 -1.84 -5.79
CA GLY A 194 12.53 -2.78 -6.89
C GLY A 194 12.38 -4.25 -6.48
N THR A 195 11.77 -4.51 -5.32
CA THR A 195 11.42 -5.86 -4.87
C THR A 195 9.92 -5.99 -4.67
N GLY A 196 9.36 -7.12 -5.09
CA GLY A 196 7.92 -7.37 -5.01
C GLY A 196 7.08 -6.48 -5.93
N GLY A 197 5.83 -6.81 -6.14
CA GLY A 197 4.91 -5.99 -6.92
C GLY A 197 4.10 -6.76 -7.95
N ILE A 198 3.69 -6.05 -9.00
CA ILE A 198 2.94 -6.63 -10.13
C ILE A 198 3.59 -6.28 -11.48
N ILE A 199 3.36 -7.17 -12.46
CA ILE A 199 3.67 -6.92 -13.87
C ILE A 199 2.38 -6.88 -14.66
N THR A 200 2.15 -5.81 -15.42
CA THR A 200 0.97 -5.64 -16.26
C THR A 200 1.33 -5.22 -17.69
N LYS A 201 0.43 -5.49 -18.63
CA LYS A 201 0.54 -5.00 -20.01
C LYS A 201 0.11 -3.54 -20.14
N GLU A 202 -0.73 -3.07 -19.23
CA GLU A 202 -1.27 -1.73 -19.23
C GLU A 202 -0.43 -0.82 -18.33
N ARG A 203 -0.18 0.43 -18.78
CA ARG A 203 0.45 1.43 -17.94
C ARG A 203 -0.56 1.96 -16.93
N ILE A 204 -0.21 1.93 -15.64
CA ILE A 204 -1.03 2.41 -14.53
C ILE A 204 -0.55 3.83 -14.17
N LYS A 205 -1.37 4.84 -14.45
CA LYS A 205 -1.00 6.25 -14.27
C LYS A 205 -1.63 6.90 -13.03
N ASN A 206 -2.63 6.26 -12.44
CA ASN A 206 -3.42 6.80 -11.33
C ASN A 206 -4.14 5.69 -10.58
N GLY A 207 -4.81 6.04 -9.46
CA GLY A 207 -5.53 5.10 -8.63
C GLY A 207 -6.67 4.35 -9.36
N LYS A 208 -7.36 4.99 -10.32
CA LYS A 208 -8.44 4.35 -11.09
C LYS A 208 -7.90 3.28 -12.04
N ASP A 209 -6.77 3.53 -12.70
CA ASP A 209 -6.12 2.52 -13.51
C ASP A 209 -5.68 1.35 -12.66
N LEU A 210 -5.10 1.61 -11.47
CA LEU A 210 -4.66 0.59 -10.55
C LEU A 210 -5.84 -0.31 -10.12
N THR A 211 -6.92 0.26 -9.61
CA THR A 211 -8.08 -0.52 -9.16
C THR A 211 -8.71 -1.33 -10.29
N ARG A 212 -8.74 -0.79 -11.52
CA ARG A 212 -9.22 -1.51 -12.71
C ARG A 212 -8.33 -2.71 -13.03
N VAL A 213 -7.01 -2.55 -13.00
CA VAL A 213 -6.06 -3.65 -13.24
C VAL A 213 -6.20 -4.72 -12.16
N LEU A 214 -6.22 -4.34 -10.88
CA LEU A 214 -6.37 -5.29 -9.77
C LEU A 214 -7.67 -6.08 -9.87
N LYS A 215 -8.79 -5.42 -10.10
CA LYS A 215 -10.11 -6.07 -10.25
C LYS A 215 -10.23 -6.96 -11.50
N SER A 216 -9.47 -6.68 -12.54
CA SER A 216 -9.46 -7.51 -13.75
C SER A 216 -8.67 -8.81 -13.61
N GLY A 217 -7.72 -8.89 -12.67
CA GLY A 217 -6.78 -10.01 -12.53
C GLY A 217 -5.75 -10.12 -13.67
N ASN A 218 -5.68 -9.14 -14.60
CA ASN A 218 -4.80 -9.17 -15.77
C ASN A 218 -3.38 -8.67 -15.44
N TYR A 219 -2.74 -9.28 -14.48
CA TYR A 219 -1.37 -9.01 -14.06
C TYR A 219 -0.71 -10.27 -13.49
N GLU A 220 0.59 -10.24 -13.38
CA GLU A 220 1.40 -11.28 -12.75
C GLU A 220 2.06 -10.70 -11.48
N LEU A 221 2.31 -11.55 -10.49
CA LEU A 221 3.00 -11.16 -9.27
C LEU A 221 4.52 -11.21 -9.45
N ILE A 222 5.21 -10.24 -8.87
CA ILE A 222 6.67 -10.26 -8.66
C ILE A 222 6.88 -10.73 -7.22
N LEU A 223 7.48 -11.90 -7.05
CA LEU A 223 7.62 -12.58 -5.75
C LEU A 223 9.05 -12.49 -5.15
N GLU A 224 9.92 -11.70 -5.79
CA GLU A 224 11.34 -11.53 -5.44
C GLU A 224 11.68 -10.06 -5.17
#